data_34c4eabf78be25573a948243b6b11516
#
_entry.id   34c4eabf78be25573a948243b6b11516
#
_cell.length_a   1.000
_cell.length_b   1.000
_cell.length_c   1.000
_cell.angle_alpha   90.00
_cell.angle_beta   90.00
_cell.angle_gamma   90.00
#
_symmetry.space_group_name_H-M   'P 1'
#
loop_
_entity.id
_entity.type
_entity.pdbx_description
1 polymer ?
#
loop_
_entity_poly.entity_id
_entity_poly.type
_entity_poly.pdbx_seq_one_letter_code
_entity_poly.pdbx_strand_id
1 'polypeptide(L)'
;TAPSGSKDEAFVELDSRQNLFRISKDIHQLNRIDGEMIGLSRISLALYRKMLEYFSDNQNPMLNYEYVIENIGRIYQIRGIMIDDMAWTVIEDQELWRKARELVYPKIQKRERLRRENRARETFSRCMKIPEEHIEKFGISGGMTNTNFYVKAEGKEYILRIPGACTDIMIDRKSERHNGALASDCGINVPTLY
;
A
#
# COMPACT_ATOMS: atom_id res chain seq x y z
N THR A 1 -0.90 13.21 7.25
CA THR A 1 -1.41 12.01 7.95
C THR A 1 -1.86 12.37 9.35
N ALA A 2 -2.97 11.82 9.82
CA ALA A 2 -3.38 12.02 11.21
C ALA A 2 -2.31 11.42 12.15
N PRO A 3 -2.00 12.06 13.30
CA PRO A 3 -1.03 11.56 14.26
C PRO A 3 -1.34 10.12 14.70
N SER A 4 -0.27 9.30 14.86
CA SER A 4 -0.42 7.90 15.29
C SER A 4 -0.96 7.76 16.70
N GLY A 5 -0.73 8.77 17.54
CA GLY A 5 -1.00 8.76 18.98
C GLY A 5 -0.03 7.85 19.75
N SER A 6 1.13 7.54 19.17
CA SER A 6 2.26 7.01 19.92
C SER A 6 2.87 8.16 20.74
N LYS A 7 3.55 7.84 21.83
CA LYS A 7 4.19 8.88 22.65
C LYS A 7 5.58 9.29 22.14
N ASP A 8 6.00 8.72 20.99
CA ASP A 8 7.32 8.91 20.39
C ASP A 8 7.23 9.46 18.96
N GLU A 9 6.22 10.28 18.71
CA GLU A 9 5.97 10.88 17.40
C GLU A 9 7.07 11.87 17.01
N ALA A 10 7.59 11.74 15.80
CA ALA A 10 8.48 12.72 15.18
C ALA A 10 7.69 13.54 14.15
N PHE A 11 7.47 14.81 14.44
CA PHE A 11 6.74 15.71 13.56
C PHE A 11 7.68 16.41 12.59
N VAL A 12 7.14 16.71 11.42
CA VAL A 12 7.90 17.26 10.28
C VAL A 12 7.34 18.61 9.89
N GLU A 13 8.23 19.56 9.69
CA GLU A 13 7.97 20.83 9.03
C GLU A 13 8.66 20.83 7.66
N LEU A 14 7.93 21.19 6.61
CA LEU A 14 8.42 21.28 5.23
C LEU A 14 8.53 22.75 4.79
N ASP A 15 9.45 23.02 3.89
CA ASP A 15 9.54 24.33 3.23
C ASP A 15 8.44 24.50 2.14
N SER A 16 8.40 25.67 1.53
CA SER A 16 7.44 25.97 0.44
C SER A 16 7.62 25.10 -0.81
N ARG A 17 8.76 24.41 -0.94
CA ARG A 17 9.08 23.50 -2.05
C ARG A 17 8.89 22.03 -1.67
N GLN A 18 8.29 21.76 -0.50
CA GLN A 18 8.12 20.43 0.05
C GLN A 18 9.43 19.72 0.41
N ASN A 19 10.51 20.46 0.69
CA ASN A 19 11.71 19.87 1.25
C ASN A 19 11.63 19.88 2.77
N LEU A 20 12.32 18.93 3.38
CA LEU A 20 12.45 18.85 4.81
C LEU A 20 13.13 20.12 5.36
N PHE A 21 12.43 20.82 6.25
CA PHE A 21 12.94 21.98 6.95
C PHE A 21 13.37 21.61 8.38
N ARG A 22 12.51 20.87 9.10
CA ARG A 22 12.76 20.46 10.48
C ARG A 22 12.05 19.15 10.83
N ILE A 23 12.66 18.38 11.73
CA ILE A 23 12.05 17.23 12.41
C ILE A 23 12.18 17.46 13.89
N SER A 24 11.11 17.26 14.66
CA SER A 24 11.19 17.27 16.12
C SER A 24 10.12 16.41 16.77
N LYS A 25 10.47 15.78 17.89
CA LYS A 25 9.53 15.15 18.82
C LYS A 25 8.87 16.16 19.74
N ASP A 26 9.44 17.35 19.88
CA ASP A 26 8.89 18.46 20.61
C ASP A 26 8.19 19.43 19.64
N ILE A 27 6.86 19.45 19.67
CA ILE A 27 6.05 20.30 18.80
C ILE A 27 6.31 21.79 18.99
N HIS A 28 6.84 22.22 20.15
CA HIS A 28 7.16 23.62 20.42
C HIS A 28 8.42 24.10 19.65
N GLN A 29 9.18 23.18 19.09
CA GLN A 29 10.35 23.49 18.25
C GLN A 29 9.97 23.70 16.77
N LEU A 30 8.73 23.46 16.40
CA LEU A 30 8.23 23.59 15.03
C LEU A 30 7.39 24.85 14.90
N ASN A 31 7.50 25.57 13.78
CA ASN A 31 6.60 26.67 13.46
C ASN A 31 5.27 26.16 12.91
N ARG A 32 5.32 24.99 12.25
CA ARG A 32 4.17 24.35 11.62
C ARG A 32 4.35 22.84 11.64
N ILE A 33 3.28 22.11 11.81
CA ILE A 33 3.26 20.64 11.68
C ILE A 33 2.62 20.29 10.34
N ASP A 34 3.45 19.85 9.38
CA ASP A 34 2.98 19.38 8.08
C ASP A 34 2.61 17.90 8.10
N GLY A 35 3.21 17.12 9.00
CA GLY A 35 2.90 15.71 9.15
C GLY A 35 3.72 15.03 10.23
N GLU A 36 3.49 13.75 10.40
CA GLU A 36 4.26 12.85 11.25
C GLU A 36 5.15 11.95 10.38
N MET A 37 6.39 11.75 10.78
CA MET A 37 7.32 10.84 10.13
C MET A 37 6.96 9.40 10.47
N ILE A 38 6.68 8.59 9.45
CA ILE A 38 6.25 7.19 9.64
C ILE A 38 7.40 6.18 9.71
N GLY A 39 8.65 6.66 9.76
CA GLY A 39 9.84 5.79 9.82
C GLY A 39 10.21 5.10 8.50
N LEU A 40 9.48 5.35 7.40
CA LEU A 40 9.81 4.82 6.08
C LEU A 40 10.57 5.87 5.27
N SER A 41 11.87 5.65 5.07
CA SER A 41 12.74 6.55 4.34
C SER A 41 13.38 5.86 3.14
N ARG A 42 13.35 6.49 1.98
CA ARG A 42 14.13 6.07 0.82
C ARG A 42 15.37 6.94 0.71
N ILE A 43 16.52 6.37 1.04
CA ILE A 43 17.80 7.07 1.12
C ILE A 43 18.67 6.65 -0.05
N SER A 44 19.24 7.62 -0.80
CA SER A 44 20.25 7.32 -1.82
C SER A 44 21.57 6.93 -1.18
N LEU A 45 22.39 6.14 -1.88
CA LEU A 45 23.73 5.77 -1.39
C LEU A 45 24.60 7.01 -1.09
N ALA A 46 24.47 8.05 -1.91
CA ALA A 46 25.22 9.30 -1.69
C ALA A 46 24.80 9.98 -0.37
N LEU A 47 23.51 10.07 -0.11
CA LEU A 47 22.98 10.64 1.14
C LEU A 47 23.37 9.76 2.33
N TYR A 48 23.27 8.44 2.21
CA TYR A 48 23.70 7.51 3.27
C TYR A 48 25.17 7.69 3.65
N ARG A 49 26.07 7.84 2.67
CA ARG A 49 27.49 8.12 2.92
C ARG A 49 27.69 9.42 3.69
N LYS A 50 26.93 10.46 3.34
CA LYS A 50 26.96 11.74 4.08
C LYS A 50 26.44 11.62 5.51
N MET A 51 25.41 10.80 5.72
CA MET A 51 24.94 10.49 7.08
C MET A 51 26.04 9.78 7.90
N LEU A 52 26.75 8.83 7.31
CA LEU A 52 27.86 8.14 7.97
C LEU A 52 29.02 9.11 8.32
N GLU A 53 29.42 9.97 7.37
CA GLU A 53 30.42 11.01 7.61
C GLU A 53 30.01 11.90 8.79
N TYR A 54 28.77 12.40 8.78
CA TYR A 54 28.24 13.23 9.86
C TYR A 54 28.19 12.50 11.20
N PHE A 55 27.81 11.21 11.19
CA PHE A 55 27.70 10.41 12.40
C PHE A 55 29.06 9.99 12.96
N SER A 56 30.10 9.86 12.13
CA SER A 56 31.45 9.47 12.58
C SER A 56 32.04 10.45 13.57
N ASP A 57 31.71 11.74 13.44
CA ASP A 57 32.19 12.80 14.32
C ASP A 57 31.33 13.04 15.56
N ASN A 58 30.18 12.36 15.61
CA ASN A 58 29.20 12.51 16.68
C ASN A 58 29.47 11.50 17.81
N GLN A 59 29.71 11.98 18.99
CA GLN A 59 29.96 11.16 20.20
C GLN A 59 28.69 10.93 21.04
N ASN A 60 27.51 11.41 20.59
CA ASN A 60 26.27 11.20 21.30
C ASN A 60 25.61 9.86 20.89
N PRO A 61 25.68 8.80 21.74
CA PRO A 61 25.13 7.49 21.41
C PRO A 61 23.60 7.48 21.40
N MET A 62 22.96 8.55 21.88
CA MET A 62 21.49 8.69 21.94
C MET A 62 20.93 9.51 20.77
N LEU A 63 21.77 9.88 19.80
CA LEU A 63 21.32 10.62 18.64
C LEU A 63 20.46 9.73 17.72
N ASN A 64 19.20 10.07 17.60
CA ASN A 64 18.30 9.38 16.69
C ASN A 64 18.59 9.78 15.23
N TYR A 65 18.38 8.85 14.31
CA TYR A 65 18.68 9.03 12.88
C TYR A 65 17.87 10.17 12.24
N GLU A 66 16.71 10.50 12.78
CA GLU A 66 15.85 11.60 12.32
C GLU A 66 16.60 12.95 12.40
N TYR A 67 17.32 13.18 13.48
CA TYR A 67 18.13 14.41 13.62
C TYR A 67 19.34 14.43 12.69
N VAL A 68 19.89 13.25 12.35
CA VAL A 68 20.93 13.15 11.33
C VAL A 68 20.37 13.56 9.97
N ILE A 69 19.18 13.07 9.63
CA ILE A 69 18.47 13.45 8.40
C ILE A 69 18.19 14.95 8.38
N GLU A 70 17.71 15.54 9.47
CA GLU A 70 17.45 16.97 9.56
C GLU A 70 18.71 17.79 9.30
N ASN A 71 19.81 17.45 9.98
CA ASN A 71 21.06 18.20 9.84
C ASN A 71 21.62 18.13 8.41
N ILE A 72 21.51 16.98 7.77
CA ILE A 72 21.91 16.81 6.37
C ILE A 72 20.93 17.52 5.43
N GLY A 73 19.64 17.58 5.77
CA GLY A 73 18.61 18.32 5.05
C GLY A 73 18.89 19.81 4.90
N ARG A 74 19.71 20.38 5.80
CA ARG A 74 20.18 21.77 5.71
C ARG A 74 21.21 22.00 4.59
N ILE A 75 21.88 20.92 4.15
CA ILE A 75 22.93 20.96 3.12
C ILE A 75 22.42 20.36 1.81
N TYR A 76 21.63 19.31 1.91
CA TYR A 76 21.05 18.59 0.78
C TYR A 76 19.52 18.68 0.80
N GLN A 77 18.93 18.89 -0.37
CA GLN A 77 17.48 18.90 -0.47
C GLN A 77 16.91 17.48 -0.26
N ILE A 78 16.19 17.30 0.83
CA ILE A 78 15.48 16.06 1.14
C ILE A 78 14.00 16.33 0.97
N ARG A 79 13.37 15.72 -0.03
CA ARG A 79 11.96 15.92 -0.31
C ARG A 79 11.09 15.12 0.64
N GLY A 80 10.13 15.78 1.28
CA GLY A 80 9.04 15.13 2.00
C GLY A 80 7.99 14.59 1.03
N ILE A 81 7.60 13.33 1.19
CA ILE A 81 6.46 12.74 0.46
C ILE A 81 5.29 12.68 1.42
N MET A 82 4.32 13.56 1.21
CA MET A 82 3.09 13.56 1.98
C MET A 82 2.16 12.47 1.44
N ILE A 83 1.68 11.60 2.34
CA ILE A 83 0.69 10.57 2.00
C ILE A 83 -0.57 10.90 2.80
N ASP A 84 -1.55 11.45 2.09
CA ASP A 84 -2.84 11.76 2.69
C ASP A 84 -3.63 10.47 2.95
N ASP A 85 -4.43 10.50 4.02
CA ASP A 85 -5.36 9.43 4.37
C ASP A 85 -4.69 8.03 4.53
N MET A 86 -3.42 7.98 4.97
CA MET A 86 -2.73 6.73 5.26
C MET A 86 -3.32 6.06 6.51
N ALA A 87 -3.74 4.81 6.38
CA ALA A 87 -4.12 4.00 7.53
C ALA A 87 -2.86 3.32 8.08
N TRP A 88 -2.39 3.76 9.23
CA TRP A 88 -1.20 3.24 9.88
C TRP A 88 -1.27 3.45 11.40
N THR A 89 -0.44 2.75 12.13
CA THR A 89 -0.24 2.94 13.57
C THR A 89 1.06 2.27 14.00
N VAL A 90 1.61 2.72 15.11
CA VAL A 90 2.72 2.06 15.81
C VAL A 90 2.14 1.08 16.82
N ILE A 91 2.82 -0.05 17.04
CA ILE A 91 2.41 -1.09 17.99
C ILE A 91 3.57 -1.32 18.95
N GLU A 92 3.48 -0.71 20.13
CA GLU A 92 4.50 -0.82 21.19
C GLU A 92 3.95 -1.52 22.43
N ASP A 93 2.62 -1.49 22.60
CA ASP A 93 1.93 -2.09 23.74
C ASP A 93 0.61 -2.76 23.36
N GLN A 94 -0.06 -3.37 24.32
CA GLN A 94 -1.31 -4.08 24.10
C GLN A 94 -2.49 -3.14 23.74
N GLU A 95 -2.47 -1.90 24.20
CA GLU A 95 -3.51 -0.93 23.89
C GLU A 95 -3.40 -0.50 22.44
N LEU A 96 -2.19 -0.19 21.98
CA LEU A 96 -1.90 0.12 20.56
C LEU A 96 -2.18 -1.06 19.65
N TRP A 97 -1.88 -2.29 20.09
CA TRP A 97 -2.27 -3.51 19.37
C TRP A 97 -3.78 -3.63 19.21
N ARG A 98 -4.56 -3.41 20.28
CA ARG A 98 -6.02 -3.43 20.22
C ARG A 98 -6.55 -2.36 19.27
N LYS A 99 -6.04 -1.13 19.34
CA LYS A 99 -6.37 -0.02 18.43
C LYS A 99 -6.04 -0.38 16.97
N ALA A 100 -4.87 -0.97 16.73
CA ALA A 100 -4.47 -1.44 15.39
C ALA A 100 -5.49 -2.44 14.84
N ARG A 101 -5.83 -3.47 15.63
CA ARG A 101 -6.75 -4.55 15.23
C ARG A 101 -8.19 -4.08 15.01
N GLU A 102 -8.68 -3.19 15.87
CA GLU A 102 -10.10 -2.83 15.90
C GLU A 102 -10.43 -1.60 15.03
N LEU A 103 -9.48 -0.68 14.85
CA LEU A 103 -9.73 0.58 14.14
C LEU A 103 -8.94 0.71 12.84
N VAL A 104 -7.66 0.30 12.82
CA VAL A 104 -6.77 0.54 11.67
C VAL A 104 -6.86 -0.59 10.66
N TYR A 105 -6.74 -1.83 11.10
CA TYR A 105 -6.76 -3.01 10.23
C TYR A 105 -8.04 -3.14 9.40
N PRO A 106 -9.25 -2.92 9.92
CA PRO A 106 -10.47 -2.92 9.12
C PRO A 106 -10.49 -1.86 8.01
N LYS A 107 -9.88 -0.69 8.26
CA LYS A 107 -9.75 0.36 7.23
C LYS A 107 -8.82 -0.10 6.11
N ILE A 108 -7.69 -0.75 6.46
CA ILE A 108 -6.75 -1.31 5.48
C ILE A 108 -7.44 -2.40 4.66
N GLN A 109 -8.13 -3.35 5.31
CA GLN A 109 -8.85 -4.43 4.63
C GLN A 109 -9.90 -3.88 3.65
N LYS A 110 -10.68 -2.89 4.08
CA LYS A 110 -11.69 -2.25 3.20
C LYS A 110 -11.05 -1.62 1.97
N ARG A 111 -9.92 -0.91 2.14
CA ARG A 111 -9.20 -0.30 1.02
C ARG A 111 -8.61 -1.31 0.06
N GLU A 112 -8.00 -2.37 0.59
CA GLU A 112 -7.44 -3.44 -0.23
C GLU A 112 -8.54 -4.17 -1.02
N ARG A 113 -9.69 -4.42 -0.39
CA ARG A 113 -10.85 -4.98 -1.07
C ARG A 113 -11.30 -4.10 -2.24
N LEU A 114 -11.49 -2.80 -2.00
CA LEU A 114 -11.88 -1.86 -3.05
C LEU A 114 -10.85 -1.80 -4.18
N ARG A 115 -9.55 -1.78 -3.85
CA ARG A 115 -8.49 -1.81 -4.87
C ARG A 115 -8.50 -3.07 -5.70
N ARG A 116 -8.75 -4.23 -5.09
CA ARG A 116 -8.87 -5.51 -5.80
C ARG A 116 -10.11 -5.52 -6.71
N GLU A 117 -11.24 -5.04 -6.22
CA GLU A 117 -12.47 -4.93 -7.01
C GLU A 117 -12.29 -4.00 -8.21
N ASN A 118 -11.67 -2.83 -8.03
CA ASN A 118 -11.42 -1.89 -9.12
C ASN A 118 -10.47 -2.49 -10.17
N ARG A 119 -9.34 -3.08 -9.75
CA ARG A 119 -8.43 -3.77 -10.68
C ARG A 119 -9.08 -4.90 -11.43
N ALA A 120 -9.93 -5.66 -10.76
CA ALA A 120 -10.67 -6.76 -11.39
C ALA A 120 -11.65 -6.24 -12.42
N ARG A 121 -12.36 -5.15 -12.11
CA ARG A 121 -13.30 -4.48 -13.02
C ARG A 121 -12.58 -3.94 -14.27
N GLU A 122 -11.47 -3.21 -14.10
CA GLU A 122 -10.61 -2.74 -15.19
C GLU A 122 -10.10 -3.90 -16.06
N THR A 123 -9.67 -5.00 -15.42
CA THR A 123 -9.20 -6.20 -16.14
C THR A 123 -10.32 -6.81 -16.96
N PHE A 124 -11.52 -6.99 -16.39
CA PHE A 124 -12.69 -7.51 -17.10
C PHE A 124 -13.03 -6.63 -18.31
N SER A 125 -13.15 -5.31 -18.10
CA SER A 125 -13.44 -4.33 -19.13
C SER A 125 -12.46 -4.43 -20.31
N ARG A 126 -11.16 -4.47 -20.00
CA ARG A 126 -10.11 -4.58 -21.01
C ARG A 126 -10.14 -5.92 -21.76
N CYS A 127 -10.31 -7.05 -21.06
CA CYS A 127 -10.29 -8.38 -21.68
C CYS A 127 -11.51 -8.62 -22.54
N MET A 128 -12.68 -8.23 -22.06
CA MET A 128 -13.95 -8.42 -22.75
C MET A 128 -14.26 -7.31 -23.75
N LYS A 129 -13.49 -6.21 -23.75
CA LYS A 129 -13.74 -4.99 -24.54
C LYS A 129 -15.13 -4.39 -24.26
N ILE A 130 -15.60 -4.52 -23.02
CA ILE A 130 -16.86 -3.96 -22.54
C ILE A 130 -16.52 -2.76 -21.67
N PRO A 131 -17.01 -1.54 -21.98
CA PRO A 131 -16.83 -0.37 -21.15
C PRO A 131 -17.30 -0.57 -19.70
N GLU A 132 -16.63 0.04 -18.73
CA GLU A 132 -16.97 -0.14 -17.31
C GLU A 132 -18.39 0.34 -16.97
N GLU A 133 -18.92 1.33 -17.68
CA GLU A 133 -20.28 1.83 -17.57
C GLU A 133 -21.34 0.82 -17.97
N HIS A 134 -21.00 -0.18 -18.79
CA HIS A 134 -21.88 -1.28 -19.17
C HIS A 134 -21.88 -2.45 -18.19
N ILE A 135 -21.06 -2.38 -17.11
CA ILE A 135 -21.05 -3.37 -16.05
C ILE A 135 -22.15 -3.07 -15.04
N GLU A 136 -23.25 -3.81 -15.13
CA GLU A 136 -24.45 -3.65 -14.30
C GLU A 136 -24.24 -4.11 -12.84
N LYS A 137 -23.51 -5.23 -12.65
CA LYS A 137 -23.17 -5.79 -11.34
C LYS A 137 -21.74 -6.30 -11.33
N PHE A 138 -21.06 -6.10 -10.22
CA PHE A 138 -19.70 -6.58 -9.99
C PHE A 138 -19.49 -6.86 -8.52
N GLY A 139 -19.00 -8.06 -8.17
CA GLY A 139 -18.75 -8.39 -6.76
C GLY A 139 -17.99 -9.68 -6.58
N ILE A 140 -17.36 -9.83 -5.41
CA ILE A 140 -16.61 -11.03 -5.05
C ILE A 140 -17.61 -12.19 -4.84
N SER A 141 -17.38 -13.30 -5.53
CA SER A 141 -18.18 -14.54 -5.43
C SER A 141 -17.49 -15.65 -4.62
N GLY A 142 -16.26 -15.42 -4.12
CA GLY A 142 -15.50 -16.37 -3.32
C GLY A 142 -14.26 -16.91 -4.04
N GLY A 143 -13.66 -17.96 -3.48
CA GLY A 143 -12.48 -18.66 -3.99
C GLY A 143 -11.38 -18.83 -2.91
N MET A 144 -10.75 -20.01 -2.87
CA MET A 144 -9.67 -20.31 -1.92
C MET A 144 -8.29 -19.92 -2.48
N THR A 145 -7.96 -20.43 -3.65
CA THR A 145 -6.67 -20.19 -4.34
C THR A 145 -6.75 -19.09 -5.39
N ASN A 146 -7.95 -18.76 -5.82
CA ASN A 146 -8.26 -17.69 -6.78
C ASN A 146 -9.34 -16.80 -6.20
N THR A 147 -9.40 -15.56 -6.62
CA THR A 147 -10.54 -14.68 -6.32
C THR A 147 -11.48 -14.71 -7.50
N ASN A 148 -12.69 -15.16 -7.27
CA ASN A 148 -13.74 -15.16 -8.29
C ASN A 148 -14.64 -13.94 -8.11
N PHE A 149 -14.96 -13.28 -9.22
CA PHE A 149 -15.89 -12.16 -9.26
C PHE A 149 -17.08 -12.55 -10.13
N TYR A 150 -18.29 -12.33 -9.63
CA TYR A 150 -19.48 -12.33 -10.43
C TYR A 150 -19.58 -10.99 -11.15
N VAL A 151 -19.81 -11.05 -12.46
CA VAL A 151 -19.96 -9.87 -13.31
C VAL A 151 -21.22 -10.02 -14.15
N LYS A 152 -22.08 -9.01 -14.13
CA LYS A 152 -23.17 -8.88 -15.08
C LYS A 152 -22.93 -7.67 -15.96
N ALA A 153 -22.84 -7.86 -17.26
CA ALA A 153 -22.56 -6.83 -18.24
C ALA A 153 -23.29 -7.11 -19.55
N GLU A 154 -23.92 -6.09 -20.13
CA GLU A 154 -24.70 -6.18 -21.39
C GLU A 154 -25.72 -7.32 -21.39
N GLY A 155 -26.41 -7.49 -20.25
CA GLY A 155 -27.44 -8.53 -20.08
C GLY A 155 -26.88 -9.97 -19.95
N LYS A 156 -25.56 -10.18 -19.96
CA LYS A 156 -24.92 -11.49 -19.81
C LYS A 156 -24.23 -11.60 -18.45
N GLU A 157 -24.08 -12.83 -17.98
CA GLU A 157 -23.44 -13.15 -16.71
C GLU A 157 -22.07 -13.85 -16.93
N TYR A 158 -21.08 -13.46 -16.16
CA TYR A 158 -19.71 -13.96 -16.26
C TYR A 158 -19.15 -14.25 -14.88
N ILE A 159 -18.20 -15.18 -14.82
CA ILE A 159 -17.31 -15.38 -13.68
C ILE A 159 -15.89 -14.95 -14.11
N LEU A 160 -15.41 -13.86 -13.55
CA LEU A 160 -14.02 -13.46 -13.69
C LEU A 160 -13.20 -14.14 -12.59
N ARG A 161 -12.25 -14.97 -12.99
CA ARG A 161 -11.34 -15.68 -12.08
C ARG A 161 -9.97 -15.04 -12.14
N ILE A 162 -9.52 -14.48 -11.02
CA ILE A 162 -8.19 -13.89 -10.88
C ILE A 162 -7.34 -14.80 -10.00
N PRO A 163 -6.16 -15.24 -10.47
CA PRO A 163 -5.23 -16.02 -9.68
C PRO A 163 -4.87 -15.33 -8.36
N GLY A 164 -4.82 -16.08 -7.28
CA GLY A 164 -4.34 -15.59 -5.99
C GLY A 164 -2.82 -15.34 -6.01
N ALA A 165 -2.36 -14.44 -5.15
CA ALA A 165 -0.94 -14.18 -4.98
C ALA A 165 -0.19 -15.46 -4.58
N CYS A 166 0.99 -15.67 -5.16
CA CYS A 166 1.87 -16.82 -4.89
C CYS A 166 1.30 -18.21 -5.22
N THR A 167 0.15 -18.30 -5.91
CA THR A 167 -0.40 -19.61 -6.31
C THR A 167 0.35 -20.23 -7.49
N ASP A 168 1.17 -19.46 -8.20
CA ASP A 168 1.98 -19.93 -9.33
C ASP A 168 3.06 -20.94 -8.90
N ILE A 169 3.43 -20.96 -7.62
CA ILE A 169 4.33 -21.97 -7.04
C ILE A 169 3.65 -23.35 -6.95
N MET A 170 2.33 -23.37 -6.79
CA MET A 170 1.55 -24.58 -6.56
C MET A 170 0.75 -25.03 -7.78
N ILE A 171 0.47 -24.14 -8.72
CA ILE A 171 -0.42 -24.36 -9.86
C ILE A 171 0.30 -24.00 -11.14
N ASP A 172 0.50 -25.01 -12.01
CA ASP A 172 0.94 -24.75 -13.39
C ASP A 172 -0.20 -24.13 -14.20
N ARG A 173 -0.08 -22.85 -14.46
CA ARG A 173 -1.11 -22.07 -15.17
C ARG A 173 -1.33 -22.50 -16.61
N LYS A 174 -0.31 -23.07 -17.26
CA LYS A 174 -0.45 -23.61 -18.63
C LYS A 174 -1.32 -24.86 -18.64
N SER A 175 -1.05 -25.78 -17.71
CA SER A 175 -1.87 -26.99 -17.52
C SER A 175 -3.28 -26.66 -17.06
N GLU A 176 -3.45 -25.70 -16.14
CA GLU A 176 -4.78 -25.24 -15.71
C GLU A 176 -5.61 -24.69 -16.87
N ARG A 177 -5.02 -23.85 -17.72
CA ARG A 177 -5.66 -23.28 -18.91
C ARG A 177 -6.03 -24.36 -19.92
N HIS A 178 -5.11 -25.28 -20.19
CA HIS A 178 -5.34 -26.39 -21.14
C HIS A 178 -6.47 -27.30 -20.66
N ASN A 179 -6.41 -27.74 -19.41
CA ASN A 179 -7.43 -28.59 -18.82
C ASN A 179 -8.82 -27.90 -18.73
N GLY A 180 -8.83 -26.58 -18.44
CA GLY A 180 -10.04 -25.78 -18.45
C GLY A 180 -10.70 -25.71 -19.81
N ALA A 181 -9.92 -25.55 -20.89
CA ALA A 181 -10.42 -25.56 -22.26
C ALA A 181 -10.99 -26.93 -22.64
N LEU A 182 -10.25 -28.03 -22.36
CA LEU A 182 -10.75 -29.40 -22.59
C LEU A 182 -12.05 -29.68 -21.84
N ALA A 183 -12.15 -29.29 -20.57
CA ALA A 183 -13.37 -29.46 -19.77
C ALA A 183 -14.55 -28.67 -20.35
N SER A 184 -14.30 -27.50 -20.89
CA SER A 184 -15.29 -26.69 -21.59
C SER A 184 -15.77 -27.36 -22.87
N ASP A 185 -14.85 -27.85 -23.69
CA ASP A 185 -15.15 -28.54 -24.95
C ASP A 185 -15.95 -29.85 -24.72
N CYS A 186 -15.70 -30.52 -23.61
CA CYS A 186 -16.45 -31.69 -23.16
C CYS A 186 -17.79 -31.34 -22.50
N GLY A 187 -18.17 -30.08 -22.37
CA GLY A 187 -19.43 -29.67 -21.72
C GLY A 187 -19.45 -29.87 -20.19
N ILE A 188 -18.29 -30.15 -19.56
CA ILE A 188 -18.16 -30.35 -18.10
C ILE A 188 -18.07 -29.01 -17.38
N ASN A 189 -17.53 -27.99 -18.04
CA ASN A 189 -17.34 -26.66 -17.48
C ASN A 189 -17.99 -25.60 -18.40
N VAL A 190 -18.24 -24.41 -17.82
CA VAL A 190 -18.67 -23.26 -18.62
C VAL A 190 -17.59 -22.83 -19.61
N PRO A 191 -17.96 -22.25 -20.76
CA PRO A 191 -16.98 -21.79 -21.76
C PRO A 191 -15.95 -20.83 -21.18
N THR A 192 -14.67 -21.07 -21.45
CA THR A 192 -13.58 -20.16 -21.12
C THR A 192 -13.43 -19.17 -22.26
N LEU A 193 -13.60 -17.88 -21.99
CA LEU A 193 -13.61 -16.82 -23.00
C LEU A 193 -12.24 -16.13 -23.16
N TYR A 194 -11.37 -16.22 -22.13
CA TYR A 194 -10.09 -15.52 -22.12
C TYR A 194 -9.03 -16.28 -21.30
#